data_564d9b0319e0896e0643d5d163227eb6
#
_entry.id   564d9b0319e0896e0643d5d163227eb6
#
_cell.length_a   1.000
_cell.length_b   1.000
_cell.length_c   1.000
_cell.angle_alpha   90.00
_cell.angle_beta   90.00
_cell.angle_gamma   90.00
#
_symmetry.space_group_name_H-M   'P 1'
#
loop_
_entity.id
_entity.type
_entity.pdbx_description
1 polymer ?
#
loop_
_entity_poly.entity_id
_entity_poly.type
_entity_poly.pdbx_seq_one_letter_code
_entity_poly.pdbx_strand_id
1 'polypeptide(L)'
;MNEQELESTIDIRRLGYEFLDKPVIVGGLAMEYYGLRKHGDDIDFIVTSRDYQRLKVKFPNHRKDVWGDFGFLVNGFELFRSIYKFDHAHYSQGAIELTNYKIVHIDMLFRMKVFALGVAPKHDCDVELLKGYYKRFQNPKYQNYLDHHVERYTSSENGIFVGITYDDEV
;
A
#
# COMPACT_ATOMS: atom_id res chain seq x y z
N MET A 1 5.94 -10.12 -13.11
CA MET A 1 6.41 -10.95 -11.98
C MET A 1 5.41 -12.08 -11.77
N ASN A 2 5.85 -13.33 -11.69
CA ASN A 2 5.00 -14.45 -11.32
C ASN A 2 5.00 -14.66 -9.79
N GLU A 3 4.15 -15.56 -9.29
CA GLU A 3 3.99 -15.77 -7.84
C GLU A 3 5.27 -16.32 -7.17
N GLN A 4 6.00 -17.22 -7.83
CA GLN A 4 7.27 -17.74 -7.29
C GLN A 4 8.36 -16.68 -7.19
N GLU A 5 8.46 -15.82 -8.19
CA GLU A 5 9.37 -14.66 -8.16
C GLU A 5 9.02 -13.72 -7.02
N LEU A 6 7.71 -13.47 -6.83
CA LEU A 6 7.21 -12.62 -5.75
C LEU A 6 7.57 -13.19 -4.37
N GLU A 7 7.29 -14.46 -4.13
CA GLU A 7 7.61 -15.12 -2.86
C GLU A 7 9.11 -15.14 -2.57
N SER A 8 9.93 -15.37 -3.58
CA SER A 8 11.40 -15.28 -3.46
C SER A 8 11.86 -13.86 -3.11
N THR A 9 11.23 -12.85 -3.70
CA THR A 9 11.52 -11.44 -3.42
C THR A 9 11.16 -11.06 -1.99
N ILE A 10 10.02 -11.53 -1.49
CA ILE A 10 9.54 -11.22 -0.15
C ILE A 10 10.43 -11.87 0.92
N ASP A 11 10.82 -13.13 0.74
CA ASP A 11 11.51 -13.96 1.76
C ASP A 11 10.97 -13.73 3.19
N ILE A 12 9.73 -14.10 3.40
CA ILE A 12 8.97 -13.85 4.64
C ILE A 12 9.66 -14.39 5.92
N ARG A 13 10.55 -15.36 5.77
CA ARG A 13 11.34 -15.91 6.88
C ARG A 13 12.15 -14.83 7.60
N ARG A 14 12.57 -13.79 6.89
CA ARG A 14 13.28 -12.62 7.47
C ARG A 14 12.44 -11.87 8.50
N LEU A 15 11.10 -11.88 8.33
CA LEU A 15 10.20 -11.28 9.30
C LEU A 15 10.07 -12.14 10.57
N GLY A 16 10.19 -13.46 10.44
CA GLY A 16 10.00 -14.38 11.54
C GLY A 16 8.59 -14.34 12.14
N TYR A 17 7.59 -14.02 11.33
CA TYR A 17 6.19 -13.92 11.73
C TYR A 17 5.31 -14.64 10.70
N GLU A 18 4.30 -15.36 11.21
CA GLU A 18 3.30 -16.03 10.39
C GLU A 18 1.97 -15.31 10.53
N PHE A 19 1.45 -14.83 9.41
CA PHE A 19 0.18 -14.11 9.37
C PHE A 19 -1.01 -15.05 9.60
N LEU A 20 -2.02 -14.55 10.31
CA LEU A 20 -3.30 -15.25 10.48
C LEU A 20 -4.16 -15.17 9.22
N ASP A 21 -4.07 -14.02 8.56
CA ASP A 21 -4.78 -13.74 7.32
C ASP A 21 -3.77 -13.25 6.28
N LYS A 22 -4.01 -13.53 4.99
CA LYS A 22 -3.14 -13.09 3.91
C LYS A 22 -2.97 -11.57 3.94
N PRO A 23 -1.75 -11.04 4.13
CA PRO A 23 -1.53 -9.60 4.06
C PRO A 23 -1.69 -9.09 2.64
N VAL A 24 -2.05 -7.81 2.50
CA VAL A 24 -2.17 -7.15 1.20
C VAL A 24 -0.86 -6.44 0.89
N ILE A 25 -0.22 -6.84 -0.20
CA ILE A 25 0.97 -6.17 -0.74
C ILE A 25 0.53 -4.86 -1.39
N VAL A 26 1.21 -3.78 -1.00
CA VAL A 26 0.99 -2.43 -1.50
C VAL A 26 2.33 -1.80 -1.94
N GLY A 27 2.38 -0.50 -2.13
CA GLY A 27 3.63 0.24 -2.30
C GLY A 27 4.46 -0.15 -3.52
N GLY A 28 5.78 -0.22 -3.33
CA GLY A 28 6.75 -0.47 -4.39
C GLY A 28 6.65 -1.85 -5.02
N LEU A 29 6.44 -2.87 -4.20
CA LEU A 29 6.34 -4.26 -4.68
C LEU A 29 5.07 -4.49 -5.50
N ALA A 30 3.95 -3.86 -5.13
CA ALA A 30 2.75 -3.88 -5.96
C ALA A 30 2.97 -3.19 -7.33
N MET A 31 3.72 -2.07 -7.37
CA MET A 31 4.12 -1.43 -8.64
C MET A 31 4.91 -2.38 -9.53
N GLU A 32 5.84 -3.15 -8.95
CA GLU A 32 6.63 -4.13 -9.71
C GLU A 32 5.78 -5.30 -10.18
N TYR A 33 4.86 -5.81 -9.36
CA TYR A 33 3.93 -6.86 -9.76
C TYR A 33 3.15 -6.49 -11.03
N TYR A 34 2.67 -5.24 -11.10
CA TYR A 34 2.00 -4.70 -12.29
C TYR A 34 2.94 -4.33 -13.45
N GLY A 35 4.24 -4.56 -13.30
CA GLY A 35 5.23 -4.28 -14.35
C GLY A 35 5.50 -2.79 -14.59
N LEU A 36 5.26 -1.95 -13.59
CA LEU A 36 5.39 -0.50 -13.69
C LEU A 36 6.81 -0.01 -13.41
N ARG A 37 7.42 -0.48 -12.34
CA ARG A 37 8.82 -0.24 -11.98
C ARG A 37 9.30 -1.25 -10.96
N LYS A 38 10.61 -1.33 -10.77
CA LYS A 38 11.19 -2.14 -9.68
C LYS A 38 10.81 -1.58 -8.30
N HIS A 39 10.63 -2.46 -7.33
CA HIS A 39 10.44 -2.06 -5.93
C HIS A 39 11.74 -1.48 -5.35
N GLY A 40 11.63 -0.85 -4.19
CA GLY A 40 12.77 -0.41 -3.38
C GLY A 40 13.22 -1.52 -2.42
N ASP A 41 13.88 -1.11 -1.34
CA ASP A 41 14.42 -2.04 -0.33
C ASP A 41 13.36 -2.51 0.68
N ASP A 42 12.24 -1.80 0.76
CA ASP A 42 11.13 -2.01 1.68
C ASP A 42 9.99 -2.78 1.02
N ILE A 43 9.34 -3.61 1.82
CA ILE A 43 8.16 -4.39 1.43
C ILE A 43 7.00 -3.95 2.30
N ASP A 44 6.00 -3.33 1.66
CA ASP A 44 4.84 -2.74 2.30
C ASP A 44 3.67 -3.73 2.36
N PHE A 45 3.20 -4.04 3.57
CA PHE A 45 2.01 -4.86 3.80
C PHE A 45 0.92 -4.09 4.56
N ILE A 46 -0.33 -4.26 4.15
CA ILE A 46 -1.49 -3.99 5.01
C ILE A 46 -1.88 -5.31 5.67
N VAL A 47 -1.92 -5.31 6.99
CA VAL A 47 -2.24 -6.48 7.81
C VAL A 47 -3.58 -6.31 8.52
N THR A 48 -4.20 -7.41 8.95
CA THR A 48 -5.44 -7.34 9.72
C THR A 48 -5.19 -6.73 11.10
N SER A 49 -6.25 -6.20 11.74
CA SER A 49 -6.15 -5.72 13.12
C SER A 49 -5.70 -6.82 14.09
N ARG A 50 -6.06 -8.09 13.83
CA ARG A 50 -5.62 -9.24 14.63
C ARG A 50 -4.11 -9.47 14.50
N ASP A 51 -3.59 -9.46 13.29
CA ASP A 51 -2.14 -9.58 13.05
C ASP A 51 -1.40 -8.38 13.63
N TYR A 52 -1.95 -7.17 13.48
CA TYR A 52 -1.36 -5.96 14.04
C TYR A 52 -1.19 -6.04 15.57
N GLN A 53 -2.19 -6.54 16.32
CA GLN A 53 -2.07 -6.71 17.77
C GLN A 53 -1.02 -7.75 18.14
N ARG A 54 -0.90 -8.84 17.39
CA ARG A 54 0.16 -9.84 17.62
C ARG A 54 1.56 -9.30 17.31
N LEU A 55 1.68 -8.50 16.23
CA LEU A 55 2.93 -7.81 15.88
C LEU A 55 3.35 -6.81 16.98
N LYS A 56 2.39 -6.11 17.58
CA LYS A 56 2.62 -5.18 18.70
C LYS A 56 3.27 -5.90 19.90
N VAL A 57 2.84 -7.13 20.19
CA VAL A 57 3.43 -7.94 21.24
C VAL A 57 4.80 -8.48 20.85
N LYS A 58 4.95 -8.94 19.61
CA LYS A 58 6.19 -9.54 19.12
C LYS A 58 7.31 -8.54 18.89
N PHE A 59 6.96 -7.34 18.39
CA PHE A 59 7.92 -6.29 18.00
C PHE A 59 7.64 -4.95 18.72
N PRO A 60 7.65 -4.90 20.05
CA PRO A 60 7.20 -3.72 20.80
C PRO A 60 8.02 -2.46 20.52
N ASN A 61 9.28 -2.62 20.12
CA ASN A 61 10.22 -1.52 19.87
C ASN A 61 10.36 -1.15 18.39
N HIS A 62 9.57 -1.75 17.50
CA HIS A 62 9.67 -1.54 16.04
C HIS A 62 8.50 -0.73 15.48
N ARG A 63 7.72 -0.13 16.36
CA ARG A 63 6.59 0.70 15.95
C ARG A 63 7.08 1.91 15.17
N LYS A 64 6.47 2.15 14.03
CA LYS A 64 6.72 3.28 13.16
C LYS A 64 5.42 4.04 12.96
N ASP A 65 5.43 5.31 13.29
CA ASP A 65 4.38 6.25 12.90
C ASP A 65 4.81 6.92 11.60
N VAL A 66 4.05 6.71 10.55
CA VAL A 66 4.32 7.28 9.23
C VAL A 66 3.09 8.01 8.77
N TRP A 67 3.15 9.33 8.76
CA TRP A 67 2.09 10.18 8.26
C TRP A 67 0.75 9.99 8.97
N GLY A 68 0.80 9.64 10.23
CA GLY A 68 -0.38 9.35 10.99
C GLY A 68 -0.95 7.93 10.82
N ASP A 69 -0.30 7.05 10.06
CA ASP A 69 -0.61 5.63 9.98
C ASP A 69 0.29 4.82 10.92
N PHE A 70 -0.30 3.91 11.69
CA PHE A 70 0.47 3.05 12.57
C PHE A 70 0.94 1.79 11.88
N GLY A 71 2.23 1.53 12.01
CA GLY A 71 2.86 0.36 11.44
C GLY A 71 4.06 -0.10 12.26
N PHE A 72 4.75 -1.08 11.70
CA PHE A 72 6.01 -1.61 12.21
C PHE A 72 7.04 -1.60 11.08
N LEU A 73 8.27 -1.24 11.41
CA LEU A 73 9.41 -1.43 10.53
C LEU A 73 10.30 -2.54 11.09
N VAL A 74 10.30 -3.70 10.43
CA VAL A 74 11.03 -4.89 10.88
C VAL A 74 11.74 -5.52 9.70
N ASN A 75 13.08 -5.56 9.73
CA ASN A 75 13.91 -6.27 8.75
C ASN A 75 13.59 -5.93 7.28
N GLY A 76 13.25 -4.69 6.99
CA GLY A 76 12.88 -4.22 5.64
C GLY A 76 11.41 -4.44 5.29
N PHE A 77 10.58 -4.88 6.25
CA PHE A 77 9.13 -4.92 6.08
C PHE A 77 8.49 -3.72 6.77
N GLU A 78 7.59 -3.06 6.05
CA GLU A 78 6.68 -2.06 6.59
C GLU A 78 5.28 -2.67 6.71
N LEU A 79 4.81 -2.83 7.95
CA LEU A 79 3.58 -3.57 8.26
C LEU A 79 2.55 -2.59 8.83
N PHE A 80 1.53 -2.26 8.07
CA PHE A 80 0.52 -1.26 8.46
C PHE A 80 -0.81 -1.91 8.80
N ARG A 81 -1.47 -1.44 9.85
CA ARG A 81 -2.88 -1.74 10.13
C ARG A 81 -3.79 -1.02 9.14
N SER A 82 -3.43 0.19 8.81
CA SER A 82 -4.16 1.05 7.87
C SER A 82 -3.19 1.98 7.15
N ILE A 83 -3.56 2.42 5.97
CA ILE A 83 -2.93 3.54 5.27
C ILE A 83 -4.05 4.51 4.86
N TYR A 84 -3.90 5.79 5.13
CA TYR A 84 -4.93 6.81 4.90
C TYR A 84 -6.28 6.47 5.53
N LYS A 85 -6.29 5.87 6.73
CA LYS A 85 -7.47 5.35 7.45
C LYS A 85 -8.19 4.16 6.77
N PHE A 86 -7.72 3.67 5.65
CA PHE A 86 -8.25 2.47 5.02
C PHE A 86 -7.51 1.23 5.54
N ASP A 87 -8.28 0.26 5.98
CA ASP A 87 -7.78 -0.96 6.59
C ASP A 87 -7.59 -2.10 5.58
N HIS A 88 -7.20 -3.27 6.12
CA HIS A 88 -7.01 -4.50 5.34
C HIS A 88 -8.27 -4.91 4.56
N ALA A 89 -9.47 -4.77 5.14
CA ALA A 89 -10.71 -5.15 4.47
C ALA A 89 -10.96 -4.25 3.25
N HIS A 90 -10.68 -2.95 3.37
CA HIS A 90 -10.79 -2.01 2.25
C HIS A 90 -9.79 -2.35 1.11
N TYR A 91 -8.51 -2.53 1.45
CA TYR A 91 -7.49 -2.85 0.43
C TYR A 91 -7.59 -4.26 -0.16
N SER A 92 -8.32 -5.16 0.50
CA SER A 92 -8.65 -6.49 -0.02
C SER A 92 -9.75 -6.47 -1.09
N GLN A 93 -10.50 -5.37 -1.24
CA GLN A 93 -11.56 -5.28 -2.24
C GLN A 93 -10.97 -5.32 -3.65
N GLY A 94 -11.36 -6.33 -4.42
CA GLY A 94 -10.87 -6.55 -5.78
C GLY A 94 -9.38 -6.91 -5.88
N ALA A 95 -8.70 -7.16 -4.76
CA ALA A 95 -7.30 -7.57 -4.75
C ALA A 95 -7.11 -8.91 -5.49
N ILE A 96 -5.94 -9.09 -6.09
CA ILE A 96 -5.55 -10.37 -6.70
C ILE A 96 -5.17 -11.32 -5.57
N GLU A 97 -5.89 -12.44 -5.47
CA GLU A 97 -5.60 -13.49 -4.50
C GLU A 97 -4.46 -14.38 -4.98
N LEU A 98 -3.43 -14.53 -4.15
CA LEU A 98 -2.32 -15.45 -4.32
C LEU A 98 -2.35 -16.51 -3.20
N THR A 99 -1.42 -17.46 -3.22
CA THR A 99 -1.36 -18.51 -2.21
C THR A 99 -1.19 -17.96 -0.79
N ASN A 100 -0.22 -17.07 -0.58
CA ASN A 100 0.14 -16.54 0.75
C ASN A 100 -0.16 -15.05 0.93
N TYR A 101 -0.50 -14.35 -0.15
CA TYR A 101 -0.65 -12.89 -0.17
C TYR A 101 -1.86 -12.46 -0.99
N LYS A 102 -2.16 -11.18 -0.89
CA LYS A 102 -3.03 -10.48 -1.83
C LYS A 102 -2.23 -9.35 -2.47
N ILE A 103 -2.47 -9.07 -3.74
CA ILE A 103 -1.94 -7.84 -4.38
C ILE A 103 -3.06 -6.82 -4.42
N VAL A 104 -2.83 -5.65 -3.90
CA VAL A 104 -3.81 -4.56 -3.94
C VAL A 104 -4.30 -4.31 -5.37
N HIS A 105 -5.60 -4.08 -5.54
CA HIS A 105 -6.15 -3.73 -6.85
C HIS A 105 -5.50 -2.46 -7.40
N ILE A 106 -5.26 -2.42 -8.72
CA ILE A 106 -4.53 -1.31 -9.36
C ILE A 106 -5.18 0.06 -9.09
N ASP A 107 -6.51 0.14 -9.03
CA ASP A 107 -7.21 1.40 -8.74
C ASP A 107 -6.96 1.88 -7.30
N MET A 108 -6.87 0.95 -6.35
CA MET A 108 -6.53 1.30 -4.97
C MET A 108 -5.07 1.72 -4.84
N LEU A 109 -4.16 1.05 -5.55
CA LEU A 109 -2.76 1.44 -5.63
C LEU A 109 -2.62 2.85 -6.22
N PHE A 110 -3.36 3.16 -7.29
CA PHE A 110 -3.39 4.49 -7.87
C PHE A 110 -3.86 5.54 -6.85
N ARG A 111 -4.97 5.30 -6.14
CA ARG A 111 -5.46 6.22 -5.11
C ARG A 111 -4.44 6.45 -4.00
N MET A 112 -3.77 5.40 -3.53
CA MET A 112 -2.69 5.53 -2.54
C MET A 112 -1.59 6.48 -3.02
N LYS A 113 -1.17 6.35 -4.30
CA LYS A 113 -0.13 7.19 -4.88
C LYS A 113 -0.58 8.63 -5.07
N VAL A 114 -1.84 8.85 -5.47
CA VAL A 114 -2.43 10.19 -5.56
C VAL A 114 -2.52 10.86 -4.20
N PHE A 115 -2.92 10.13 -3.15
CA PHE A 115 -2.93 10.67 -1.78
C PHE A 115 -1.54 11.05 -1.27
N ALA A 116 -0.50 10.40 -1.77
CA ALA A 116 0.89 10.68 -1.42
C ALA A 116 1.53 11.81 -2.26
N LEU A 117 0.81 12.39 -3.24
CA LEU A 117 1.31 13.55 -4.00
C LEU A 117 1.66 14.70 -3.06
N GLY A 118 2.79 15.34 -3.32
CA GLY A 118 3.29 16.43 -2.47
C GLY A 118 4.00 15.96 -1.19
N VAL A 119 3.90 14.69 -0.82
CA VAL A 119 4.60 14.11 0.34
C VAL A 119 6.05 13.77 -0.01
N ALA A 120 6.26 13.15 -1.16
CA ALA A 120 7.59 12.88 -1.68
C ALA A 120 7.59 12.82 -3.23
N PRO A 121 8.61 13.36 -3.91
CA PRO A 121 8.65 13.42 -5.39
C PRO A 121 8.55 12.06 -6.08
N LYS A 122 8.95 10.97 -5.41
CA LYS A 122 8.82 9.61 -5.95
C LYS A 122 7.37 9.23 -6.29
N HIS A 123 6.41 9.80 -5.59
CA HIS A 123 5.00 9.49 -5.82
C HIS A 123 4.45 10.16 -7.08
N ASP A 124 4.99 11.29 -7.48
CA ASP A 124 4.63 11.95 -8.75
C ASP A 124 4.98 11.05 -9.94
N CYS A 125 6.19 10.47 -9.92
CA CYS A 125 6.60 9.50 -10.93
C CYS A 125 5.72 8.25 -10.92
N ASP A 126 5.35 7.73 -9.75
CA ASP A 126 4.47 6.57 -9.63
C ASP A 126 3.08 6.83 -10.23
N VAL A 127 2.51 8.03 -10.00
CA VAL A 127 1.22 8.43 -10.57
C VAL A 127 1.29 8.48 -12.10
N GLU A 128 2.36 9.05 -12.68
CA GLU A 128 2.51 9.09 -14.14
C GLU A 128 2.68 7.68 -14.76
N LEU A 129 3.39 6.77 -14.09
CA LEU A 129 3.49 5.37 -14.52
C LEU A 129 2.11 4.69 -14.52
N LEU A 130 1.32 4.90 -13.48
CA LEU A 130 -0.03 4.35 -13.36
C LEU A 130 -0.98 4.94 -14.42
N LYS A 131 -0.93 6.23 -14.69
CA LYS A 131 -1.66 6.85 -15.82
C LYS A 131 -1.27 6.20 -17.15
N GLY A 132 0.04 5.96 -17.38
CA GLY A 132 0.54 5.25 -18.54
C GLY A 132 0.02 3.81 -18.66
N TYR A 133 -0.13 3.11 -17.55
CA TYR A 133 -0.71 1.78 -17.49
C TYR A 133 -2.14 1.77 -18.03
N TYR A 134 -3.00 2.68 -17.56
CA TYR A 134 -4.38 2.78 -18.02
C TYR A 134 -4.50 3.17 -19.50
N LYS A 135 -3.66 4.08 -19.97
CA LYS A 135 -3.60 4.45 -21.42
C LYS A 135 -3.28 3.24 -22.28
N ARG A 136 -2.35 2.38 -21.83
CA ARG A 136 -1.94 1.17 -22.58
C ARG A 136 -3.07 0.19 -22.77
N PHE A 137 -3.97 0.09 -21.81
CA PHE A 137 -5.14 -0.80 -21.88
C PHE A 137 -6.35 -0.18 -22.55
N GLN A 138 -6.20 1.01 -23.17
CA GLN A 138 -7.20 1.72 -23.99
C GLN A 138 -8.59 1.77 -23.34
N ASN A 139 -8.66 2.04 -22.05
CA ASN A 139 -9.96 2.20 -21.41
C ASN A 139 -10.28 3.68 -21.20
N PRO A 140 -10.99 4.36 -22.18
CA PRO A 140 -11.29 5.79 -22.09
C PRO A 140 -12.08 6.17 -20.83
N LYS A 141 -12.83 5.21 -20.29
CA LYS A 141 -13.61 5.38 -19.05
C LYS A 141 -12.70 5.66 -17.85
N TYR A 142 -11.50 5.10 -17.83
CA TYR A 142 -10.54 5.34 -16.75
C TYR A 142 -9.76 6.65 -16.93
N GLN A 143 -9.50 7.11 -18.14
CA GLN A 143 -8.74 8.33 -18.35
C GLN A 143 -9.42 9.56 -17.72
N ASN A 144 -10.69 9.80 -18.02
CA ASN A 144 -11.44 10.90 -17.42
C ASN A 144 -11.61 10.73 -15.89
N TYR A 145 -11.78 9.50 -15.45
CA TYR A 145 -11.87 9.17 -14.02
C TYR A 145 -10.56 9.50 -13.29
N LEU A 146 -9.42 9.13 -13.87
CA LEU A 146 -8.10 9.37 -13.30
C LEU A 146 -7.75 10.85 -13.24
N ASP A 147 -7.94 11.57 -14.35
CA ASP A 147 -7.67 13.00 -14.42
C ASP A 147 -8.54 13.77 -13.43
N HIS A 148 -9.82 13.44 -13.33
CA HIS A 148 -10.74 14.03 -12.37
C HIS A 148 -10.35 13.71 -10.91
N HIS A 149 -9.92 12.49 -10.61
CA HIS A 149 -9.47 12.12 -9.27
C HIS A 149 -8.16 12.79 -8.89
N VAL A 150 -7.18 12.85 -9.78
CA VAL A 150 -5.94 13.58 -9.55
C VAL A 150 -6.24 15.05 -9.30
N GLU A 151 -7.03 15.69 -10.14
CA GLU A 151 -7.42 17.09 -10.00
C GLU A 151 -8.15 17.35 -8.67
N ARG A 152 -9.11 16.48 -8.32
CA ARG A 152 -9.88 16.59 -7.07
C ARG A 152 -9.01 16.49 -5.83
N TYR A 153 -8.02 15.59 -5.82
CA TYR A 153 -7.19 15.37 -4.64
C TYR A 153 -6.00 16.33 -4.56
N THR A 154 -5.49 16.80 -5.69
CA THR A 154 -4.41 17.79 -5.71
C THR A 154 -4.90 19.22 -5.49
N SER A 155 -6.17 19.53 -5.82
CA SER A 155 -6.78 20.86 -5.61
C SER A 155 -7.39 21.06 -4.24
N SER A 156 -7.52 19.99 -3.40
CA SER A 156 -8.03 20.16 -2.06
C SER A 156 -6.98 20.80 -1.17
N GLU A 157 -7.16 22.06 -0.82
CA GLU A 157 -6.34 22.78 0.17
C GLU A 157 -6.39 22.14 1.56
N ASN A 158 -7.42 21.36 1.82
CA ASN A 158 -7.55 20.52 3.00
C ASN A 158 -6.92 19.16 2.69
N GLY A 159 -5.60 19.13 2.78
CA GLY A 159 -4.86 17.88 2.63
C GLY A 159 -5.55 16.78 3.43
N ILE A 160 -5.73 15.65 2.80
CA ILE A 160 -6.31 14.41 3.34
C ILE A 160 -5.67 14.02 4.70
N PHE A 161 -4.62 14.66 5.06
CA PHE A 161 -3.83 14.49 6.28
C PHE A 161 -4.29 15.33 7.47
N VAL A 162 -5.30 16.19 7.33
CA VAL A 162 -5.80 16.99 8.46
C VAL A 162 -6.67 16.10 9.34
N GLY A 163 -6.14 15.75 10.50
CA GLY A 163 -6.93 15.23 11.61
C GLY A 163 -7.06 13.71 11.73
N ILE A 164 -6.00 12.96 11.42
CA ILE A 164 -5.88 11.60 11.96
C ILE A 164 -5.36 11.72 13.38
N THR A 165 -6.26 11.93 14.32
CA THR A 165 -5.97 11.73 15.74
C THR A 165 -6.19 10.26 16.07
N TYR A 166 -5.20 9.66 16.69
CA TYR A 166 -5.17 8.24 17.06
C TYR A 166 -5.79 7.96 18.42
N ASP A 167 -6.85 8.66 18.78
CA ASP A 167 -7.53 8.46 20.05
C ASP A 167 -8.30 7.13 20.15
N ASP A 168 -8.32 6.33 19.08
CA ASP A 168 -9.06 5.07 19.01
C ASP A 168 -8.21 3.82 19.24
N GLU A 169 -7.05 3.93 19.88
CA GLU A 169 -6.31 2.77 20.39
C GLU A 169 -6.82 2.36 21.78
N VAL A 170 -8.06 1.91 21.87
CA VAL A 170 -8.52 1.13 23.02
C VAL A 170 -8.58 -0.33 22.67
#